data_dabe071439a324552eb7ff336880a160
#
_entry.id   dabe071439a324552eb7ff336880a160
#
_cell.length_a   1.000
_cell.length_b   1.000
_cell.length_c   1.000
_cell.angle_alpha   90.00
_cell.angle_beta   90.00
_cell.angle_gamma   90.00
#
_symmetry.space_group_name_H-M   'P 1'
#
loop_
_entity.id
_entity.type
_entity.pdbx_description
1 polymer ?
#
loop_
_entity_poly.entity_id
_entity_poly.type
_entity_poly.pdbx_seq_one_letter_code
_entity_poly.pdbx_strand_id
1 'polypeptide(L)'
;MSIVIRMSPAARRDAIVQAALAVAIRKGFGSTTVRDVATELGCSSGLIHHYFVSMDEVLAAAFDAAAGRGLALTEAAVDAEPTPTGQLMAFFASYGRTDADWSFQLWLEAWAEAARRPALGATSRRLNVAWQQLLADIVERGVAVGAFRCDDPGAAAWRIVSMIDGLALQRVAHGPVIAHSAVLDWSLGATERELDLAAGSLPRPEHS
;
A
#
# COMPACT_ATOMS: atom_id res chain seq x y z
N MET A 1 -27.35 -29.84 -18.62
CA MET A 1 -25.94 -30.28 -18.69
C MET A 1 -25.09 -29.07 -18.33
N SER A 2 -24.70 -28.92 -17.04
CA SER A 2 -23.89 -27.79 -16.60
C SER A 2 -22.44 -27.99 -17.09
N ILE A 3 -21.99 -27.09 -17.96
CA ILE A 3 -20.58 -27.04 -18.37
C ILE A 3 -19.77 -26.60 -17.14
N VAL A 4 -19.10 -27.54 -16.48
CA VAL A 4 -18.11 -27.22 -15.44
C VAL A 4 -16.92 -26.63 -16.19
N ILE A 5 -16.86 -25.29 -16.26
CA ILE A 5 -15.69 -24.58 -16.81
C ILE A 5 -14.52 -24.87 -15.84
N ARG A 6 -13.58 -25.72 -16.27
CA ARG A 6 -12.39 -26.03 -15.50
C ARG A 6 -11.50 -24.80 -15.46
N MET A 7 -11.34 -24.18 -14.28
CA MET A 7 -10.44 -23.03 -14.09
C MET A 7 -9.02 -23.38 -14.52
N SER A 8 -8.34 -22.44 -15.19
CA SER A 8 -6.91 -22.59 -15.49
C SER A 8 -6.08 -22.61 -14.19
N PRO A 9 -4.85 -23.18 -14.21
CA PRO A 9 -3.96 -23.13 -13.05
C PRO A 9 -3.70 -21.71 -12.54
N ALA A 10 -3.52 -20.74 -13.42
CA ALA A 10 -3.34 -19.34 -13.06
C ALA A 10 -4.58 -18.79 -12.34
N ALA A 11 -5.78 -18.96 -12.93
CA ALA A 11 -7.03 -18.51 -12.31
C ALA A 11 -7.30 -19.18 -10.95
N ARG A 12 -6.86 -20.44 -10.79
CA ARG A 12 -6.97 -21.15 -9.51
C ARG A 12 -6.02 -20.56 -8.47
N ARG A 13 -4.78 -20.27 -8.87
CA ARG A 13 -3.80 -19.59 -7.98
C ARG A 13 -4.31 -18.23 -7.54
N ASP A 14 -4.86 -17.44 -8.45
CA ASP A 14 -5.44 -16.14 -8.15
C ASP A 14 -6.65 -16.26 -7.19
N ALA A 15 -7.52 -17.26 -7.37
CA ALA A 15 -8.63 -17.51 -6.47
C ALA A 15 -8.15 -17.82 -5.02
N ILE A 16 -7.06 -18.57 -4.86
CA ILE A 16 -6.46 -18.83 -3.55
C ILE A 16 -5.94 -17.53 -2.94
N VAL A 17 -5.26 -16.68 -3.72
CA VAL A 17 -4.74 -15.38 -3.27
C VAL A 17 -5.88 -14.46 -2.82
N GLN A 18 -6.97 -14.37 -3.58
CA GLN A 18 -8.13 -13.55 -3.21
C GLN A 18 -8.83 -14.07 -1.95
N ALA A 19 -8.98 -15.39 -1.81
CA ALA A 19 -9.53 -16.00 -0.60
C ALA A 19 -8.63 -15.72 0.63
N ALA A 20 -7.30 -15.83 0.47
CA ALA A 20 -6.35 -15.52 1.53
C ALA A 20 -6.41 -14.04 1.94
N LEU A 21 -6.50 -13.13 0.98
CA LEU A 21 -6.65 -11.69 1.25
C LEU A 21 -7.95 -11.41 2.01
N ALA A 22 -9.08 -11.97 1.58
CA ALA A 22 -10.36 -11.81 2.25
C ALA A 22 -10.33 -12.31 3.71
N VAL A 23 -9.68 -13.44 3.95
CA VAL A 23 -9.48 -13.97 5.30
C VAL A 23 -8.55 -13.07 6.11
N ALA A 24 -7.42 -12.64 5.54
CA ALA A 24 -6.44 -11.78 6.22
C ALA A 24 -7.04 -10.43 6.63
N ILE A 25 -7.87 -9.82 5.80
CA ILE A 25 -8.58 -8.56 6.14
C ILE A 25 -9.49 -8.74 7.37
N ARG A 26 -10.12 -9.93 7.52
CA ARG A 26 -11.04 -10.19 8.64
C ARG A 26 -10.36 -10.66 9.92
N LYS A 27 -9.26 -11.42 9.82
CA LYS A 27 -8.63 -12.13 10.95
C LYS A 27 -7.21 -11.65 11.27
N GLY A 28 -6.60 -10.88 10.37
CA GLY A 28 -5.20 -10.51 10.41
C GLY A 28 -4.29 -11.58 9.79
N PHE A 29 -3.11 -11.15 9.30
CA PHE A 29 -2.11 -12.03 8.71
C PHE A 29 -1.60 -13.09 9.69
N GLY A 30 -1.38 -12.71 10.95
CA GLY A 30 -0.87 -13.62 11.99
C GLY A 30 -1.81 -14.78 12.29
N SER A 31 -3.12 -14.57 12.19
CA SER A 31 -4.16 -15.54 12.54
C SER A 31 -4.71 -16.33 11.34
N THR A 32 -4.29 -16.00 10.11
CA THR A 32 -4.78 -16.63 8.88
C THR A 32 -4.09 -17.97 8.66
N THR A 33 -4.88 -19.04 8.53
CA THR A 33 -4.39 -20.42 8.34
C THR A 33 -4.79 -20.98 6.98
N VAL A 34 -4.09 -22.05 6.52
CA VAL A 34 -4.45 -22.79 5.30
C VAL A 34 -5.90 -23.29 5.36
N ARG A 35 -6.38 -23.71 6.54
CA ARG A 35 -7.75 -24.21 6.72
C ARG A 35 -8.78 -23.07 6.53
N ASP A 36 -8.48 -21.87 7.00
CA ASP A 36 -9.36 -20.72 6.81
C ASP A 36 -9.49 -20.38 5.33
N VAL A 37 -8.37 -20.35 4.60
CA VAL A 37 -8.34 -20.07 3.15
C VAL A 37 -9.07 -21.18 2.37
N ALA A 38 -8.87 -22.46 2.75
CA ALA A 38 -9.56 -23.58 2.13
C ALA A 38 -11.08 -23.51 2.34
N THR A 39 -11.52 -23.13 3.54
CA THR A 39 -12.94 -22.93 3.87
C THR A 39 -13.53 -21.76 3.07
N GLU A 40 -12.84 -20.63 2.99
CA GLU A 40 -13.25 -19.45 2.20
C GLU A 40 -13.43 -19.79 0.73
N LEU A 41 -12.51 -20.57 0.17
CA LEU A 41 -12.51 -20.99 -1.23
C LEU A 41 -13.45 -22.19 -1.52
N GLY A 42 -13.96 -22.86 -0.49
CA GLY A 42 -14.77 -24.07 -0.65
C GLY A 42 -13.98 -25.26 -1.22
N CYS A 43 -12.70 -25.43 -0.82
CA CYS A 43 -11.83 -26.47 -1.31
C CYS A 43 -11.11 -27.23 -0.18
N SER A 44 -10.31 -28.25 -0.53
CA SER A 44 -9.43 -28.92 0.43
C SER A 44 -8.14 -28.16 0.67
N SER A 45 -7.56 -28.26 1.87
CA SER A 45 -6.24 -27.71 2.18
C SER A 45 -5.13 -28.28 1.26
N GLY A 46 -5.27 -29.52 0.78
CA GLY A 46 -4.34 -30.12 -0.17
C GLY A 46 -4.27 -29.38 -1.51
N LEU A 47 -5.38 -28.75 -1.93
CA LEU A 47 -5.36 -27.92 -3.14
C LEU A 47 -4.46 -26.69 -2.96
N ILE A 48 -4.47 -26.06 -1.81
CA ILE A 48 -3.62 -24.88 -1.54
C ILE A 48 -2.15 -25.27 -1.58
N HIS A 49 -1.79 -26.39 -0.93
CA HIS A 49 -0.42 -26.93 -0.94
C HIS A 49 0.08 -27.36 -2.32
N HIS A 50 -0.83 -27.61 -3.27
CA HIS A 50 -0.45 -27.87 -4.66
C HIS A 50 0.06 -26.61 -5.38
N TYR A 51 -0.41 -25.40 -4.98
CA TYR A 51 -0.05 -24.13 -5.62
C TYR A 51 0.99 -23.32 -4.84
N PHE A 52 1.12 -23.55 -3.55
CA PHE A 52 2.01 -22.79 -2.67
C PHE A 52 2.75 -23.72 -1.72
N VAL A 53 4.04 -23.48 -1.54
CA VAL A 53 4.90 -24.31 -0.69
C VAL A 53 4.57 -24.07 0.79
N SER A 54 4.16 -22.85 1.15
CA SER A 54 3.89 -22.47 2.53
C SER A 54 2.75 -21.46 2.65
N MET A 55 2.20 -21.34 3.85
CA MET A 55 1.24 -20.26 4.16
C MET A 55 1.88 -18.88 4.09
N ASP A 56 3.17 -18.75 4.37
CA ASP A 56 3.92 -17.52 4.22
C ASP A 56 3.91 -17.02 2.77
N GLU A 57 4.11 -17.91 1.79
CA GLU A 57 3.99 -17.57 0.37
C GLU A 57 2.56 -17.17 -0.04
N VAL A 58 1.55 -17.82 0.53
CA VAL A 58 0.14 -17.45 0.27
C VAL A 58 -0.13 -16.04 0.76
N LEU A 59 0.32 -15.72 1.97
CA LEU A 59 0.12 -14.38 2.57
C LEU A 59 0.95 -13.31 1.87
N ALA A 60 2.17 -13.62 1.46
CA ALA A 60 2.99 -12.74 0.65
C ALA A 60 2.32 -12.40 -0.69
N ALA A 61 1.75 -13.41 -1.36
CA ALA A 61 1.01 -13.20 -2.61
C ALA A 61 -0.30 -12.42 -2.39
N ALA A 62 -1.01 -12.64 -1.28
CA ALA A 62 -2.21 -11.90 -0.93
C ALA A 62 -1.90 -10.42 -0.63
N PHE A 63 -0.82 -10.15 0.09
CA PHE A 63 -0.34 -8.81 0.36
C PHE A 63 0.10 -8.10 -0.93
N ASP A 64 0.85 -8.79 -1.81
CA ASP A 64 1.27 -8.25 -3.10
C ASP A 64 0.07 -7.89 -4.00
N ALA A 65 -0.94 -8.75 -4.04
CA ALA A 65 -2.16 -8.49 -4.80
C ALA A 65 -2.92 -7.23 -4.35
N ALA A 66 -2.91 -6.92 -3.05
CA ALA A 66 -3.57 -5.73 -2.52
C ALA A 66 -2.68 -4.49 -2.59
N ALA A 67 -1.51 -4.52 -1.95
CA ALA A 67 -0.61 -3.38 -1.84
C ALA A 67 0.08 -3.05 -3.17
N GLY A 68 0.44 -4.07 -3.96
CA GLY A 68 0.99 -3.89 -5.30
C GLY A 68 -0.02 -3.27 -6.27
N ARG A 69 -1.31 -3.65 -6.17
CA ARG A 69 -2.37 -2.98 -6.93
C ARG A 69 -2.51 -1.50 -6.55
N GLY A 70 -2.44 -1.18 -5.25
CA GLY A 70 -2.45 0.20 -4.76
C GLY A 70 -1.33 1.03 -5.39
N LEU A 71 -0.10 0.50 -5.36
CA LEU A 71 1.05 1.12 -5.99
C LEU A 71 0.83 1.34 -7.49
N ALA A 72 0.46 0.31 -8.24
CA ALA A 72 0.25 0.41 -9.69
C ALA A 72 -0.83 1.43 -10.08
N LEU A 73 -1.90 1.54 -9.30
CA LEU A 73 -2.94 2.56 -9.52
C LEU A 73 -2.40 3.97 -9.24
N THR A 74 -1.55 4.13 -8.23
CA THR A 74 -0.91 5.42 -7.91
C THR A 74 0.10 5.79 -8.97
N GLU A 75 0.95 4.86 -9.43
CA GLU A 75 1.86 5.06 -10.55
C GLU A 75 1.12 5.56 -11.81
N ALA A 76 0.04 4.88 -12.18
CA ALA A 76 -0.78 5.29 -13.33
C ALA A 76 -1.41 6.69 -13.16
N ALA A 77 -1.84 7.05 -11.95
CA ALA A 77 -2.36 8.39 -11.65
C ALA A 77 -1.25 9.46 -11.72
N VAL A 78 -0.07 9.16 -11.19
CA VAL A 78 1.12 10.03 -11.27
C VAL A 78 1.55 10.24 -12.72
N ASP A 79 1.60 9.18 -13.52
CA ASP A 79 2.00 9.24 -14.94
C ASP A 79 1.00 10.04 -15.80
N ALA A 80 -0.25 10.12 -15.39
CA ALA A 80 -1.27 10.91 -16.07
C ALA A 80 -1.12 12.44 -15.84
N GLU A 81 -0.34 12.84 -14.83
CA GLU A 81 -0.16 14.25 -14.48
C GLU A 81 1.04 14.87 -15.23
N PRO A 82 0.82 16.01 -15.92
CA PRO A 82 1.85 16.61 -16.74
C PRO A 82 2.91 17.40 -15.97
N THR A 83 2.66 17.72 -14.70
CA THR A 83 3.56 18.56 -13.89
C THR A 83 4.00 17.84 -12.62
N PRO A 84 5.24 18.09 -12.12
CA PRO A 84 5.70 17.49 -10.86
C PRO A 84 4.79 17.80 -9.67
N THR A 85 4.20 18.99 -9.62
CA THR A 85 3.23 19.34 -8.56
C THR A 85 1.94 18.52 -8.69
N GLY A 86 1.41 18.33 -9.91
CA GLY A 86 0.28 17.44 -10.18
C GLY A 86 0.60 15.99 -9.79
N GLN A 87 1.77 15.49 -10.18
CA GLN A 87 2.27 14.17 -9.82
C GLN A 87 2.34 13.96 -8.30
N LEU A 88 2.88 14.97 -7.58
CA LEU A 88 2.93 14.96 -6.13
C LEU A 88 1.52 14.90 -5.51
N MET A 89 0.58 15.67 -6.05
CA MET A 89 -0.82 15.65 -5.58
C MET A 89 -1.52 14.33 -5.90
N ALA A 90 -1.27 13.72 -7.07
CA ALA A 90 -1.78 12.39 -7.41
C ALA A 90 -1.24 11.31 -6.45
N PHE A 91 0.05 11.41 -6.07
CA PHE A 91 0.64 10.55 -5.04
C PHE A 91 -0.09 10.71 -3.70
N PHE A 92 -0.31 11.92 -3.21
CA PHE A 92 -1.01 12.17 -1.95
C PHE A 92 -2.49 11.76 -1.99
N ALA A 93 -3.16 11.86 -3.15
CA ALA A 93 -4.55 11.45 -3.31
C ALA A 93 -4.75 9.94 -3.02
N SER A 94 -3.72 9.11 -3.21
CA SER A 94 -3.76 7.69 -2.85
C SER A 94 -3.95 7.44 -1.35
N TYR A 95 -3.48 8.36 -0.52
CA TYR A 95 -3.61 8.32 0.94
C TYR A 95 -4.88 9.01 1.46
N GLY A 96 -5.51 9.86 0.63
CA GLY A 96 -6.68 10.69 0.99
C GLY A 96 -8.02 9.97 0.91
N ARG A 97 -8.06 8.73 0.48
CA ARG A 97 -9.31 7.97 0.34
C ARG A 97 -9.88 7.63 1.71
N THR A 98 -11.14 7.95 1.93
CA THR A 98 -11.85 7.67 3.20
C THR A 98 -11.97 6.18 3.51
N ASP A 99 -11.86 5.31 2.50
CA ASP A 99 -11.83 3.86 2.63
C ASP A 99 -10.41 3.28 2.80
N ALA A 100 -9.38 4.12 3.00
CA ALA A 100 -7.99 3.68 3.06
C ALA A 100 -7.56 3.06 4.40
N ASP A 101 -8.35 3.20 5.46
CA ASP A 101 -7.98 2.67 6.79
C ASP A 101 -7.66 1.16 6.78
N TRP A 102 -8.39 0.35 5.96
CA TRP A 102 -8.08 -1.06 5.80
C TRP A 102 -6.71 -1.31 5.13
N SER A 103 -6.29 -0.42 4.23
CA SER A 103 -4.99 -0.51 3.56
C SER A 103 -3.85 -0.27 4.56
N PHE A 104 -3.97 0.76 5.40
CA PHE A 104 -3.00 1.01 6.46
C PHE A 104 -2.95 -0.12 7.48
N GLN A 105 -4.12 -0.67 7.85
CA GLN A 105 -4.16 -1.84 8.73
C GLN A 105 -3.44 -3.04 8.10
N LEU A 106 -3.65 -3.28 6.80
CA LEU A 106 -2.98 -4.34 6.06
C LEU A 106 -1.45 -4.19 6.09
N TRP A 107 -0.94 -2.98 5.88
CA TRP A 107 0.48 -2.67 5.99
C TRP A 107 1.02 -2.90 7.40
N LEU A 108 0.32 -2.39 8.41
CA LEU A 108 0.70 -2.57 9.82
C LEU A 108 0.84 -4.04 10.20
N GLU A 109 -0.13 -4.85 9.81
CA GLU A 109 -0.11 -6.29 10.09
C GLU A 109 1.02 -7.01 9.33
N ALA A 110 1.27 -6.62 8.06
CA ALA A 110 2.38 -7.17 7.30
C ALA A 110 3.73 -6.84 7.96
N TRP A 111 3.92 -5.62 8.46
CA TRP A 111 5.13 -5.22 9.18
C TRP A 111 5.28 -5.96 10.51
N ALA A 112 4.20 -6.14 11.26
CA ALA A 112 4.22 -6.90 12.52
C ALA A 112 4.62 -8.37 12.32
N GLU A 113 4.24 -8.97 11.19
CA GLU A 113 4.54 -10.36 10.84
C GLU A 113 5.87 -10.54 10.08
N ALA A 114 6.45 -9.47 9.51
CA ALA A 114 7.62 -9.51 8.64
C ALA A 114 8.83 -10.27 9.21
N ALA A 115 9.06 -10.15 10.52
CA ALA A 115 10.19 -10.82 11.19
C ALA A 115 10.00 -12.34 11.30
N ARG A 116 8.74 -12.81 11.31
CA ARG A 116 8.38 -14.23 11.46
C ARG A 116 8.05 -14.92 10.14
N ARG A 117 7.79 -14.12 9.08
CA ARG A 117 7.34 -14.57 7.76
C ARG A 117 8.26 -14.01 6.67
N PRO A 118 9.34 -14.73 6.31
CA PRO A 118 10.36 -14.21 5.38
C PRO A 118 9.82 -13.81 4.01
N ALA A 119 8.89 -14.56 3.42
CA ALA A 119 8.30 -14.26 2.12
C ALA A 119 7.42 -12.99 2.18
N LEU A 120 6.59 -12.86 3.21
CA LEU A 120 5.78 -11.67 3.47
C LEU A 120 6.69 -10.46 3.74
N GLY A 121 7.75 -10.63 4.56
CA GLY A 121 8.71 -9.56 4.86
C GLY A 121 9.48 -9.10 3.63
N ALA A 122 9.87 -10.00 2.73
CA ALA A 122 10.53 -9.65 1.48
C ALA A 122 9.59 -8.85 0.55
N THR A 123 8.32 -9.29 0.42
CA THR A 123 7.30 -8.60 -0.37
C THR A 123 7.00 -7.22 0.18
N SER A 124 6.81 -7.10 1.49
CA SER A 124 6.56 -5.83 2.18
C SER A 124 7.72 -4.85 1.97
N ARG A 125 8.97 -5.30 2.13
CA ARG A 125 10.15 -4.46 1.91
C ARG A 125 10.22 -3.96 0.46
N ARG A 126 10.01 -4.85 -0.51
CA ARG A 126 10.04 -4.50 -1.94
C ARG A 126 9.01 -3.40 -2.27
N LEU A 127 7.78 -3.56 -1.79
CA LEU A 127 6.71 -2.60 -2.03
C LEU A 127 6.96 -1.28 -1.30
N ASN A 128 7.45 -1.33 -0.05
CA ASN A 128 7.79 -0.12 0.70
C ASN A 128 8.88 0.71 0.01
N VAL A 129 9.92 0.05 -0.51
CA VAL A 129 10.96 0.72 -1.30
C VAL A 129 10.40 1.28 -2.61
N ALA A 130 9.49 0.58 -3.28
CA ALA A 130 8.87 1.05 -4.51
C ALA A 130 7.98 2.31 -4.28
N TRP A 131 7.23 2.37 -3.19
CA TRP A 131 6.49 3.58 -2.80
C TRP A 131 7.41 4.77 -2.55
N GLN A 132 8.50 4.57 -1.82
CA GLN A 132 9.51 5.60 -1.58
C GLN A 132 10.15 6.06 -2.89
N GLN A 133 10.52 5.11 -3.78
CA GLN A 133 11.16 5.45 -5.05
C GLN A 133 10.23 6.25 -5.96
N LEU A 134 8.94 5.89 -6.03
CA LEU A 134 7.94 6.67 -6.78
C LEU A 134 7.93 8.14 -6.33
N LEU A 135 7.93 8.38 -5.02
CA LEU A 135 7.96 9.75 -4.50
C LEU A 135 9.32 10.44 -4.77
N ALA A 136 10.44 9.74 -4.62
CA ALA A 136 11.76 10.27 -4.93
C ALA A 136 11.86 10.71 -6.40
N ASP A 137 11.36 9.90 -7.34
CA ASP A 137 11.34 10.21 -8.77
C ASP A 137 10.50 11.46 -9.09
N ILE A 138 9.36 11.65 -8.37
CA ILE A 138 8.53 12.86 -8.49
C ILE A 138 9.33 14.09 -8.03
N VAL A 139 10.01 13.98 -6.89
CA VAL A 139 10.81 15.07 -6.33
C VAL A 139 11.98 15.41 -7.26
N GLU A 140 12.70 14.40 -7.77
CA GLU A 140 13.79 14.59 -8.72
C GLU A 140 13.34 15.33 -9.99
N ARG A 141 12.19 14.92 -10.56
CA ARG A 141 11.61 15.63 -11.72
C ARG A 141 11.28 17.08 -11.39
N GLY A 142 10.72 17.32 -10.20
CA GLY A 142 10.40 18.68 -9.76
C GLY A 142 11.62 19.57 -9.57
N VAL A 143 12.70 19.02 -9.01
CA VAL A 143 14.00 19.72 -8.88
C VAL A 143 14.60 20.03 -10.26
N ALA A 144 14.56 19.06 -11.17
CA ALA A 144 15.12 19.22 -12.52
C ALA A 144 14.47 20.35 -13.32
N VAL A 145 13.18 20.65 -13.09
CA VAL A 145 12.46 21.74 -13.76
C VAL A 145 12.34 23.01 -12.91
N GLY A 146 12.93 23.02 -11.71
CA GLY A 146 12.91 24.17 -10.80
C GLY A 146 11.57 24.39 -10.08
N ALA A 147 10.66 23.39 -10.09
CA ALA A 147 9.41 23.44 -9.37
C ALA A 147 9.59 23.18 -7.86
N PHE A 148 10.60 22.43 -7.48
CA PHE A 148 10.98 22.08 -6.12
C PHE A 148 12.45 22.42 -5.88
N ARG A 149 12.81 22.57 -4.59
CA ARG A 149 14.21 22.63 -4.14
C ARG A 149 14.41 21.55 -3.08
N CYS A 150 15.35 20.67 -3.32
CA CYS A 150 15.70 19.57 -2.43
C CYS A 150 17.09 19.06 -2.74
N ASP A 151 17.97 19.00 -1.74
CA ASP A 151 19.34 18.55 -1.92
C ASP A 151 19.45 17.01 -2.04
N ASP A 152 18.53 16.28 -1.39
CA ASP A 152 18.49 14.82 -1.39
C ASP A 152 17.04 14.33 -1.53
N PRO A 153 16.57 14.14 -2.80
CA PRO A 153 15.21 13.65 -3.08
C PRO A 153 14.90 12.31 -2.42
N GLY A 154 15.88 11.39 -2.39
CA GLY A 154 15.70 10.08 -1.77
C GLY A 154 15.46 10.15 -0.27
N ALA A 155 16.26 10.96 0.45
CA ALA A 155 16.07 11.17 1.87
C ALA A 155 14.77 11.95 2.18
N ALA A 156 14.41 12.95 1.36
CA ALA A 156 13.15 13.66 1.49
C ALA A 156 11.95 12.72 1.32
N ALA A 157 11.96 11.87 0.31
CA ALA A 157 10.92 10.86 0.09
C ALA A 157 10.76 9.92 1.29
N TRP A 158 11.87 9.43 1.87
CA TRP A 158 11.81 8.63 3.09
C TRP A 158 11.18 9.37 4.26
N ARG A 159 11.53 10.65 4.50
CA ARG A 159 10.95 11.44 5.60
C ARG A 159 9.46 11.66 5.40
N ILE A 160 9.04 11.98 4.17
CA ILE A 160 7.62 12.22 3.83
C ILE A 160 6.81 10.93 4.00
N VAL A 161 7.22 9.82 3.38
CA VAL A 161 6.51 8.52 3.48
C VAL A 161 6.44 8.06 4.93
N SER A 162 7.56 8.12 5.67
CA SER A 162 7.59 7.71 7.08
C SER A 162 6.67 8.57 7.97
N MET A 163 6.51 9.85 7.66
CA MET A 163 5.57 10.71 8.38
C MET A 163 4.12 10.31 8.11
N ILE A 164 3.75 10.09 6.84
CA ILE A 164 2.41 9.65 6.47
C ILE A 164 2.09 8.32 7.15
N ASP A 165 2.98 7.35 7.02
CA ASP A 165 2.83 6.01 7.59
C ASP A 165 2.71 6.08 9.13
N GLY A 166 3.54 6.90 9.78
CA GLY A 166 3.48 7.09 11.23
C GLY A 166 2.16 7.69 11.70
N LEU A 167 1.65 8.71 11.01
CA LEU A 167 0.36 9.33 11.32
C LEU A 167 -0.81 8.38 11.07
N ALA A 168 -0.79 7.67 9.95
CA ALA A 168 -1.80 6.66 9.63
C ALA A 168 -1.79 5.49 10.63
N LEU A 169 -0.59 5.05 11.04
CA LEU A 169 -0.42 4.03 12.07
C LEU A 169 -1.04 4.45 13.41
N GLN A 170 -0.80 5.70 13.86
CA GLN A 170 -1.41 6.23 15.08
C GLN A 170 -2.94 6.19 15.02
N ARG A 171 -3.50 6.56 13.86
CA ARG A 171 -4.94 6.53 13.63
C ARG A 171 -5.52 5.11 13.68
N VAL A 172 -4.87 4.15 13.00
CA VAL A 172 -5.32 2.76 12.94
C VAL A 172 -5.19 2.08 14.31
N ALA A 173 -4.07 2.30 15.01
CA ALA A 173 -3.77 1.62 16.28
C ALA A 173 -4.57 2.16 17.46
N HIS A 174 -4.90 3.45 17.46
CA HIS A 174 -5.48 4.13 18.62
C HIS A 174 -6.87 4.75 18.38
N GLY A 175 -7.47 4.47 17.20
CA GLY A 175 -8.75 5.06 16.81
C GLY A 175 -8.61 6.52 16.37
N PRO A 176 -9.71 7.29 16.29
CA PRO A 176 -9.73 8.61 15.65
C PRO A 176 -9.14 9.74 16.53
N VAL A 177 -8.01 9.50 17.19
CA VAL A 177 -7.26 10.53 17.93
C VAL A 177 -6.65 11.57 16.99
N ILE A 178 -6.42 11.21 15.73
CA ILE A 178 -6.01 12.09 14.64
C ILE A 178 -7.09 12.03 13.57
N ALA A 179 -7.62 13.17 13.18
CA ALA A 179 -8.58 13.24 12.08
C ALA A 179 -7.93 12.76 10.77
N HIS A 180 -8.71 12.12 9.90
CA HIS A 180 -8.21 11.65 8.61
C HIS A 180 -7.63 12.80 7.77
N SER A 181 -8.30 13.95 7.74
CA SER A 181 -7.81 15.15 7.07
C SER A 181 -6.48 15.66 7.65
N ALA A 182 -6.28 15.54 8.97
CA ALA A 182 -5.05 16.00 9.62
C ALA A 182 -3.82 15.17 9.19
N VAL A 183 -3.98 13.90 8.86
CA VAL A 183 -2.88 13.07 8.33
C VAL A 183 -2.35 13.68 7.04
N LEU A 184 -3.25 14.04 6.11
CA LEU A 184 -2.88 14.67 4.84
C LEU A 184 -2.38 16.11 5.04
N ASP A 185 -3.09 16.92 5.79
CA ASP A 185 -2.74 18.32 5.99
C ASP A 185 -1.35 18.50 6.60
N TRP A 186 -1.04 17.70 7.61
CA TRP A 186 0.27 17.75 8.25
C TRP A 186 1.37 17.20 7.34
N SER A 187 1.06 16.15 6.58
CA SER A 187 2.02 15.56 5.63
C SER A 187 2.30 16.51 4.46
N LEU A 188 1.27 17.17 3.91
CA LEU A 188 1.43 18.19 2.87
C LEU A 188 2.24 19.38 3.39
N GLY A 189 1.95 19.87 4.61
CA GLY A 189 2.73 20.93 5.22
C GLY A 189 4.19 20.57 5.52
N ALA A 190 4.46 19.31 5.85
CA ALA A 190 5.84 18.83 5.97
C ALA A 190 6.53 18.76 4.61
N THR A 191 5.82 18.27 3.59
CA THR A 191 6.33 18.19 2.21
C THR A 191 6.67 19.57 1.65
N GLU A 192 5.85 20.57 1.92
CA GLU A 192 6.14 21.96 1.54
C GLU A 192 7.50 22.42 2.11
N ARG A 193 7.78 22.10 3.37
CA ARG A 193 9.08 22.44 4.00
C ARG A 193 10.24 21.65 3.43
N GLU A 194 10.04 20.36 3.16
CA GLU A 194 11.10 19.49 2.58
C GLU A 194 11.48 19.90 1.15
N LEU A 195 10.54 20.47 0.41
CA LEU A 195 10.71 20.85 -0.98
C LEU A 195 10.91 22.38 -1.20
N ASP A 196 11.11 23.13 -0.13
CA ASP A 196 11.25 24.62 -0.11
C ASP A 196 10.10 25.32 -0.86
N LEU A 197 8.88 24.85 -0.62
CA LEU A 197 7.66 25.43 -1.16
C LEU A 197 7.04 26.42 -0.18
N ALA A 198 6.33 27.41 -0.69
CA ALA A 198 5.56 28.32 0.15
C ALA A 198 4.50 27.56 0.97
N ALA A 199 4.35 27.91 2.24
CA ALA A 199 3.36 27.29 3.10
C ALA A 199 1.93 27.46 2.50
N GLY A 200 1.19 26.37 2.37
CA GLY A 200 -0.15 26.34 1.79
C GLY A 200 -0.19 26.37 0.27
N SER A 201 0.95 26.21 -0.42
CA SER A 201 1.00 26.18 -1.89
C SER A 201 0.51 24.85 -2.49
N LEU A 202 0.58 23.75 -1.73
CA LEU A 202 -0.02 22.49 -2.15
C LEU A 202 -1.51 22.48 -1.83
N PRO A 203 -2.40 22.15 -2.79
CA PRO A 203 -3.83 22.08 -2.55
C PRO A 203 -4.18 21.16 -1.38
N ARG A 204 -5.09 21.58 -0.52
CA ARG A 204 -5.64 20.74 0.56
C ARG A 204 -6.90 20.06 0.07
N PRO A 205 -7.14 18.75 0.40
CA PRO A 205 -8.42 18.13 0.09
C PRO A 205 -9.55 18.90 0.80
N GLU A 206 -10.64 19.13 0.06
CA GLU A 206 -11.83 19.75 0.66
C GLU A 206 -12.35 18.85 1.79
N HIS A 207 -12.58 19.45 2.95
CA HIS A 207 -13.13 18.75 4.10
C HIS A 207 -14.63 18.51 3.86
N SER A 208 -14.99 17.31 3.46
CA SER A 208 -16.40 16.86 3.32
C SER A 208 -16.87 16.17 4.59
#